data_1d204a72b7c3492dce343c5f40dbb028
#
_entry.id   1d204a72b7c3492dce343c5f40dbb028
#
_cell.length_a   1.000
_cell.length_b   1.000
_cell.length_c   1.000
_cell.angle_alpha   90.00
_cell.angle_beta   90.00
_cell.angle_gamma   90.00
#
_symmetry.space_group_name_H-M   'P 1'
#
loop_
_entity.id
_entity.type
_entity.pdbx_description
1 polymer ?
#
loop_
_entity_poly.entity_id
_entity_poly.type
_entity_poly.pdbx_seq_one_letter_code
_entity_poly.pdbx_strand_id
1 'polypeptide(L)'
;MTLSWVDGQPAEGLPIHDRGLAYGDGLFETIKVVGGQPELLDRHLQRLTRGCQRLAIPCDIDLLNNNLSAFCAELGRGVAKLIVSRGEGRRGYAPPIPCRPRIVLTGSPLPDYPNAHAEQGVRLFPCTTRLAEQPILAGLKHLNRLEQVLARAEWQDSVFAEGLMRDSSGRVIEGVFSNLFIVDSARLMTPSLERCGVAGVMREEVLERARQVGVSTLVCDLSLEQLHRADEVFMCNSLYGIWPVRQLDASVWPVGPVTRKLQCLVNDLSSNT
;
A
#
# COMPACT_ATOMS: atom_id res chain seq x y z
N MET A 1 -18.21 -18.66 1.30
CA MET A 1 -17.58 -18.49 -0.03
C MET A 1 -16.93 -17.12 -0.03
N THR A 2 -15.78 -16.97 -0.64
CA THR A 2 -15.13 -15.66 -0.79
C THR A 2 -15.84 -14.92 -1.93
N LEU A 3 -16.36 -13.73 -1.68
CA LEU A 3 -16.97 -12.90 -2.73
C LEU A 3 -15.91 -12.60 -3.80
N SER A 4 -16.18 -12.90 -5.06
CA SER A 4 -15.27 -12.62 -6.17
C SER A 4 -16.01 -12.32 -7.47
N TRP A 5 -15.56 -11.29 -8.16
CA TRP A 5 -16.10 -10.84 -9.45
C TRP A 5 -14.98 -10.67 -10.48
N VAL A 6 -15.31 -10.97 -11.72
CA VAL A 6 -14.46 -10.68 -12.89
C VAL A 6 -15.31 -9.88 -13.88
N ASP A 7 -14.82 -8.71 -14.28
CA ASP A 7 -15.49 -7.81 -15.23
C ASP A 7 -16.95 -7.50 -14.84
N GLY A 8 -17.19 -7.29 -13.54
CA GLY A 8 -18.50 -6.92 -12.97
C GLY A 8 -19.47 -8.09 -12.79
N GLN A 9 -19.05 -9.33 -12.97
CA GLN A 9 -19.87 -10.53 -12.78
C GLN A 9 -19.25 -11.48 -11.75
N PRO A 10 -20.05 -12.18 -10.92
CA PRO A 10 -19.55 -13.22 -10.04
C PRO A 10 -18.74 -14.28 -10.83
N ALA A 11 -17.56 -14.63 -10.32
CA ALA A 11 -16.67 -15.58 -10.95
C ALA A 11 -15.72 -16.23 -9.94
N GLU A 12 -15.36 -17.49 -10.18
CA GLU A 12 -14.42 -18.26 -9.36
C GLU A 12 -13.07 -18.49 -10.05
N GLY A 13 -12.89 -17.98 -11.28
CA GLY A 13 -11.71 -18.21 -12.08
C GLY A 13 -11.33 -17.05 -12.97
N LEU A 14 -10.08 -17.09 -13.41
CA LEU A 14 -9.49 -16.14 -14.34
C LEU A 14 -8.99 -16.90 -15.56
N PRO A 15 -9.13 -16.39 -16.80
CA PRO A 15 -8.55 -17.01 -17.98
C PRO A 15 -7.04 -17.21 -17.83
N ILE A 16 -6.56 -18.42 -18.18
CA ILE A 16 -5.13 -18.78 -18.03
C ILE A 16 -4.18 -17.95 -18.90
N HIS A 17 -4.71 -17.28 -19.93
CA HIS A 17 -3.95 -16.41 -20.83
C HIS A 17 -3.95 -14.95 -20.39
N ASP A 18 -4.47 -14.66 -19.18
CA ASP A 18 -4.41 -13.30 -18.61
C ASP A 18 -2.96 -12.89 -18.35
N ARG A 19 -2.58 -11.70 -18.84
CA ARG A 19 -1.21 -11.19 -18.73
C ARG A 19 -0.84 -10.79 -17.31
N GLY A 20 -1.82 -10.48 -16.45
CA GLY A 20 -1.61 -10.30 -15.02
C GLY A 20 -1.06 -11.56 -14.37
N LEU A 21 -1.60 -12.74 -14.75
CA LEU A 21 -1.10 -14.05 -14.32
C LEU A 21 0.27 -14.37 -14.93
N ALA A 22 0.43 -14.17 -16.25
CA ALA A 22 1.61 -14.60 -16.98
C ALA A 22 2.85 -13.72 -16.75
N TYR A 23 2.67 -12.40 -16.51
CA TYR A 23 3.77 -11.42 -16.49
C TYR A 23 3.67 -10.42 -15.32
N GLY A 24 2.62 -10.47 -14.50
CA GLY A 24 2.34 -9.40 -13.56
C GLY A 24 2.00 -8.08 -14.25
N ASP A 25 1.47 -8.13 -15.50
CA ASP A 25 1.13 -6.96 -16.31
C ASP A 25 -0.19 -6.34 -15.85
N GLY A 26 -0.11 -5.57 -14.78
CA GLY A 26 -1.27 -4.96 -14.13
C GLY A 26 -0.95 -4.30 -12.81
N LEU A 27 -1.98 -3.77 -12.19
CA LEU A 27 -1.99 -3.00 -10.95
C LEU A 27 -2.98 -3.61 -9.97
N PHE A 28 -2.84 -3.25 -8.70
CA PHE A 28 -3.84 -3.64 -7.70
C PHE A 28 -4.04 -2.58 -6.62
N GLU A 29 -5.20 -2.63 -6.01
CA GLU A 29 -5.55 -1.85 -4.82
C GLU A 29 -6.00 -2.79 -3.70
N THR A 30 -5.88 -2.32 -2.45
CA THR A 30 -6.33 -3.02 -1.25
C THR A 30 -7.10 -2.00 -0.42
N ILE A 31 -8.42 -2.12 -0.40
CA ILE A 31 -9.33 -1.09 0.05
C ILE A 31 -10.11 -1.61 1.24
N LYS A 32 -10.07 -0.88 2.35
CA LYS A 32 -10.89 -1.17 3.51
C LYS A 32 -12.33 -0.77 3.22
N VAL A 33 -13.27 -1.66 3.54
CA VAL A 33 -14.71 -1.45 3.35
C VAL A 33 -15.41 -1.52 4.69
N VAL A 34 -16.17 -0.49 5.03
CA VAL A 34 -16.98 -0.39 6.26
C VAL A 34 -18.37 0.10 5.90
N GLY A 35 -19.41 -0.63 6.32
CA GLY A 35 -20.79 -0.29 5.99
C GLY A 35 -21.08 -0.25 4.49
N GLY A 36 -20.38 -1.08 3.69
CA GLY A 36 -20.50 -1.09 2.23
C GLY A 36 -19.76 0.07 1.52
N GLN A 37 -19.08 0.93 2.27
CA GLN A 37 -18.37 2.10 1.72
C GLN A 37 -16.86 1.85 1.70
N PRO A 38 -16.17 2.07 0.57
CA PRO A 38 -14.71 1.97 0.47
C PRO A 38 -14.05 3.21 1.09
N GLU A 39 -13.14 3.01 2.05
CA GLU A 39 -12.35 4.11 2.62
C GLU A 39 -11.31 4.64 1.61
N LEU A 40 -11.07 5.95 1.61
CA LEU A 40 -10.10 6.64 0.75
C LEU A 40 -10.29 6.36 -0.76
N LEU A 41 -11.52 6.14 -1.21
CA LEU A 41 -11.85 5.73 -2.57
C LEU A 41 -11.19 6.62 -3.62
N ASP A 42 -11.31 7.94 -3.50
CA ASP A 42 -10.77 8.88 -4.48
C ASP A 42 -9.24 8.75 -4.64
N ARG A 43 -8.51 8.54 -3.53
CA ARG A 43 -7.06 8.33 -3.56
C ARG A 43 -6.70 7.00 -4.21
N HIS A 44 -7.46 5.94 -3.94
CA HIS A 44 -7.28 4.64 -4.58
C HIS A 44 -7.49 4.74 -6.10
N LEU A 45 -8.58 5.37 -6.53
CA LEU A 45 -8.88 5.55 -7.95
C LEU A 45 -7.85 6.46 -8.64
N GLN A 46 -7.41 7.54 -8.01
CA GLN A 46 -6.36 8.41 -8.56
C GLN A 46 -5.04 7.68 -8.74
N ARG A 47 -4.61 6.87 -7.74
CA ARG A 47 -3.39 6.07 -7.86
C ARG A 47 -3.50 5.05 -8.96
N LEU A 48 -4.61 4.33 -9.04
CA LEU A 48 -4.86 3.34 -10.08
C LEU A 48 -4.86 3.99 -11.47
N THR A 49 -5.53 5.13 -11.63
CA THR A 49 -5.57 5.89 -12.91
C THR A 49 -4.17 6.29 -13.36
N ARG A 50 -3.38 6.89 -12.45
CA ARG A 50 -1.98 7.23 -12.74
C ARG A 50 -1.16 6.00 -13.15
N GLY A 51 -1.41 4.87 -12.48
CA GLY A 51 -0.75 3.61 -12.79
C GLY A 51 -1.14 3.05 -14.16
N CYS A 52 -2.44 3.05 -14.50
CA CYS A 52 -2.95 2.63 -15.80
C CYS A 52 -2.37 3.49 -16.93
N GLN A 53 -2.34 4.82 -16.75
CA GLN A 53 -1.73 5.74 -17.72
C GLN A 53 -0.24 5.43 -17.94
N ARG A 54 0.50 5.20 -16.86
CA ARG A 54 1.95 4.95 -16.91
C ARG A 54 2.30 3.61 -17.56
N LEU A 55 1.43 2.58 -17.37
CA LEU A 55 1.57 1.28 -18.02
C LEU A 55 0.88 1.21 -19.39
N ALA A 56 0.24 2.29 -19.84
CA ALA A 56 -0.59 2.31 -21.05
C ALA A 56 -1.64 1.18 -21.07
N ILE A 57 -2.33 0.98 -19.95
CA ILE A 57 -3.48 0.11 -19.82
C ILE A 57 -4.73 0.98 -19.96
N PRO A 58 -5.53 0.84 -21.04
CA PRO A 58 -6.76 1.60 -21.19
C PRO A 58 -7.75 1.18 -20.09
N CYS A 59 -8.10 2.07 -19.20
CA CYS A 59 -9.00 1.79 -18.09
C CYS A 59 -10.17 2.77 -18.12
N ASP A 60 -11.40 2.24 -18.20
CA ASP A 60 -12.61 3.01 -18.01
C ASP A 60 -12.84 3.16 -16.50
N ILE A 61 -12.56 4.35 -15.98
CA ILE A 61 -12.60 4.64 -14.55
C ILE A 61 -14.04 4.67 -14.03
N ASP A 62 -14.99 5.10 -14.84
CA ASP A 62 -16.42 5.16 -14.44
C ASP A 62 -16.97 3.73 -14.31
N LEU A 63 -16.70 2.86 -15.28
CA LEU A 63 -17.06 1.45 -15.20
C LEU A 63 -16.42 0.76 -14.00
N LEU A 64 -15.13 1.03 -13.77
CA LEU A 64 -14.39 0.46 -12.64
C LEU A 64 -14.98 0.93 -11.30
N ASN A 65 -15.27 2.23 -11.16
CA ASN A 65 -15.87 2.80 -9.95
C ASN A 65 -17.25 2.21 -9.69
N ASN A 66 -18.08 2.05 -10.72
CA ASN A 66 -19.40 1.44 -10.59
C ASN A 66 -19.30 -0.02 -10.12
N ASN A 67 -18.40 -0.82 -10.72
CA ASN A 67 -18.18 -2.21 -10.32
C ASN A 67 -17.64 -2.30 -8.87
N LEU A 68 -16.70 -1.45 -8.50
CA LEU A 68 -16.13 -1.42 -7.15
C LEU A 68 -17.18 -1.02 -6.12
N SER A 69 -17.98 0.00 -6.38
CA SER A 69 -19.03 0.47 -5.48
C SER A 69 -20.10 -0.61 -5.25
N ALA A 70 -20.57 -1.26 -6.32
CA ALA A 70 -21.52 -2.37 -6.22
C ALA A 70 -20.92 -3.55 -5.44
N PHE A 71 -19.66 -3.93 -5.71
CA PHE A 71 -18.95 -4.97 -4.99
C PHE A 71 -18.80 -4.63 -3.48
N CYS A 72 -18.42 -3.41 -3.15
CA CYS A 72 -18.29 -2.97 -1.76
C CYS A 72 -19.63 -2.99 -1.01
N ALA A 73 -20.70 -2.60 -1.67
CA ALA A 73 -22.05 -2.66 -1.09
C ALA A 73 -22.45 -4.12 -0.75
N GLU A 74 -22.15 -5.08 -1.63
CA GLU A 74 -22.40 -6.52 -1.37
C GLU A 74 -21.45 -7.07 -0.28
N LEU A 75 -20.16 -6.67 -0.28
CA LEU A 75 -19.19 -7.09 0.75
C LEU A 75 -19.58 -6.60 2.15
N GLY A 76 -20.17 -5.43 2.27
CA GLY A 76 -20.60 -4.82 3.52
C GLY A 76 -19.45 -4.39 4.43
N ARG A 77 -18.63 -5.34 4.90
CA ARG A 77 -17.46 -5.08 5.76
C ARG A 77 -16.32 -6.06 5.43
N GLY A 78 -15.14 -5.53 5.16
CA GLY A 78 -14.00 -6.36 4.81
C GLY A 78 -12.90 -5.61 4.07
N VAL A 79 -12.12 -6.35 3.29
CA VAL A 79 -11.11 -5.81 2.39
C VAL A 79 -11.53 -6.15 0.96
N ALA A 80 -11.73 -5.14 0.13
CA ALA A 80 -11.85 -5.30 -1.30
C ALA A 80 -10.46 -5.23 -1.95
N LYS A 81 -10.01 -6.31 -2.57
CA LYS A 81 -8.82 -6.31 -3.42
C LYS A 81 -9.27 -6.15 -4.86
N LEU A 82 -8.89 -5.03 -5.47
CA LEU A 82 -9.13 -4.72 -6.87
C LEU A 82 -7.85 -4.99 -7.66
N ILE A 83 -7.93 -5.73 -8.75
CA ILE A 83 -6.84 -5.92 -9.71
C ILE A 83 -7.30 -5.43 -11.07
N VAL A 84 -6.45 -4.68 -11.75
CA VAL A 84 -6.62 -4.33 -13.16
C VAL A 84 -5.43 -4.90 -13.92
N SER A 85 -5.67 -5.95 -14.71
CA SER A 85 -4.67 -6.50 -15.61
C SER A 85 -4.84 -5.93 -17.02
N ARG A 86 -3.83 -6.09 -17.87
CA ARG A 86 -3.96 -5.77 -19.29
C ARG A 86 -4.94 -6.72 -20.02
N GLY A 87 -5.44 -7.75 -19.35
CA GLY A 87 -6.28 -8.78 -19.93
C GLY A 87 -5.50 -9.85 -20.69
N GLU A 88 -6.19 -10.55 -21.58
CA GLU A 88 -5.60 -11.67 -22.31
C GLU A 88 -4.68 -11.21 -23.43
N GLY A 89 -3.65 -12.03 -23.69
CA GLY A 89 -2.70 -11.78 -24.76
C GLY A 89 -2.10 -13.05 -25.33
N ARG A 90 -1.50 -12.94 -26.50
CA ARG A 90 -0.71 -14.01 -27.10
C ARG A 90 0.64 -14.12 -26.36
N ARG A 91 1.36 -15.22 -26.63
CA ARG A 91 2.74 -15.39 -26.14
C ARG A 91 3.62 -14.21 -26.52
N GLY A 92 4.42 -13.74 -25.55
CA GLY A 92 5.41 -12.68 -25.73
C GLY A 92 5.05 -11.38 -25.01
N TYR A 93 6.00 -10.46 -24.94
CA TYR A 93 5.87 -9.25 -24.14
C TYR A 93 5.10 -8.12 -24.83
N ALA A 94 4.92 -8.17 -26.14
CA ALA A 94 4.18 -7.15 -26.88
C ALA A 94 2.74 -7.04 -26.36
N PRO A 95 2.26 -5.83 -25.99
CA PRO A 95 0.88 -5.64 -25.59
C PRO A 95 -0.09 -6.02 -26.72
N PRO A 96 -1.25 -6.63 -26.41
CA PRO A 96 -2.25 -6.95 -27.44
C PRO A 96 -2.89 -5.68 -28.01
N ILE A 97 -3.26 -5.73 -29.30
CA ILE A 97 -4.03 -4.69 -29.98
C ILE A 97 -5.25 -5.37 -30.63
N PRO A 98 -6.48 -5.02 -30.22
CA PRO A 98 -6.84 -4.10 -29.15
C PRO A 98 -6.50 -4.65 -27.75
N CYS A 99 -6.17 -3.77 -26.81
CA CYS A 99 -6.07 -4.10 -25.41
C CYS A 99 -7.46 -4.10 -24.76
N ARG A 100 -7.78 -5.16 -24.01
CA ARG A 100 -9.03 -5.32 -23.25
C ARG A 100 -8.69 -5.60 -21.80
N PRO A 101 -8.53 -4.57 -20.95
CA PRO A 101 -8.22 -4.74 -19.56
C PRO A 101 -9.26 -5.59 -18.84
N ARG A 102 -8.82 -6.29 -17.80
CA ARG A 102 -9.68 -7.10 -16.96
C ARG A 102 -9.73 -6.49 -15.55
N ILE A 103 -10.92 -6.43 -14.99
CA ILE A 103 -11.17 -5.99 -13.62
C ILE A 103 -11.49 -7.23 -12.78
N VAL A 104 -10.68 -7.48 -11.75
CA VAL A 104 -10.92 -8.57 -10.78
C VAL A 104 -11.13 -7.95 -9.41
N LEU A 105 -12.21 -8.32 -8.75
CA LEU A 105 -12.53 -7.92 -7.38
C LEU A 105 -12.64 -9.17 -6.50
N THR A 106 -11.94 -9.16 -5.37
CA THR A 106 -12.05 -10.22 -4.36
C THR A 106 -12.24 -9.63 -2.98
N GLY A 107 -13.18 -10.19 -2.21
CA GLY A 107 -13.49 -9.80 -0.85
C GLY A 107 -12.83 -10.74 0.17
N SER A 108 -12.32 -10.19 1.26
CA SER A 108 -11.85 -10.96 2.40
C SER A 108 -12.22 -10.27 3.72
N PRO A 109 -12.25 -10.98 4.86
CA PRO A 109 -12.40 -10.35 6.17
C PRO A 109 -11.30 -9.31 6.41
N LEU A 110 -11.59 -8.31 7.25
CA LEU A 110 -10.55 -7.42 7.77
C LEU A 110 -9.52 -8.25 8.54
N PRO A 111 -8.22 -7.95 8.40
CA PRO A 111 -7.21 -8.57 9.23
C PRO A 111 -7.47 -8.26 10.72
N ASP A 112 -7.33 -9.27 11.56
CA ASP A 112 -7.44 -9.13 13.02
C ASP A 112 -6.07 -8.70 13.59
N TYR A 113 -5.80 -7.41 13.53
CA TYR A 113 -4.59 -6.83 14.10
C TYR A 113 -4.79 -6.53 15.58
N PRO A 114 -3.82 -6.90 16.46
CA PRO A 114 -3.87 -6.51 17.86
C PRO A 114 -3.93 -4.99 18.04
N ASN A 115 -4.87 -4.48 18.86
CA ASN A 115 -4.96 -3.05 19.17
C ASN A 115 -3.64 -2.49 19.73
N ALA A 116 -2.88 -3.33 20.44
CA ALA A 116 -1.56 -2.99 20.96
C ALA A 116 -0.59 -2.48 19.87
N HIS A 117 -0.74 -2.89 18.61
CA HIS A 117 0.10 -2.39 17.52
C HIS A 117 -0.07 -0.87 17.31
N ALA A 118 -1.30 -0.37 17.36
CA ALA A 118 -1.58 1.06 17.26
C ALA A 118 -1.29 1.80 18.57
N GLU A 119 -1.56 1.17 19.72
CA GLU A 119 -1.42 1.80 21.04
C GLU A 119 0.01 1.81 21.56
N GLN A 120 0.69 0.68 21.49
CA GLN A 120 2.01 0.49 22.09
C GLN A 120 3.14 0.50 21.05
N GLY A 121 2.77 0.35 19.77
CA GLY A 121 3.71 0.30 18.65
C GLY A 121 4.26 -1.10 18.39
N VAL A 122 4.95 -1.23 17.27
CA VAL A 122 5.42 -2.49 16.70
C VAL A 122 6.94 -2.59 16.67
N ARG A 123 7.44 -3.82 16.52
CA ARG A 123 8.85 -4.10 16.22
C ARG A 123 8.98 -4.40 14.74
N LEU A 124 10.02 -3.84 14.10
CA LEU A 124 10.35 -4.11 12.71
C LEU A 124 11.44 -5.18 12.59
N PHE A 125 11.28 -6.03 11.59
CA PHE A 125 12.33 -6.94 11.14
C PHE A 125 13.25 -6.22 10.14
N PRO A 126 14.59 -6.26 10.26
CA PRO A 126 15.52 -5.63 9.32
C PRO A 126 15.72 -6.53 8.09
N CYS A 127 14.87 -6.40 7.07
CA CYS A 127 14.95 -7.24 5.88
C CYS A 127 16.29 -7.15 5.17
N THR A 128 16.81 -8.29 4.75
CA THR A 128 18.01 -8.41 3.91
C THR A 128 17.68 -8.21 2.43
N THR A 129 16.50 -8.67 2.00
CA THR A 129 15.95 -8.41 0.65
C THR A 129 15.92 -6.92 0.35
N ARG A 130 16.38 -6.55 -0.85
CA ARG A 130 16.44 -5.17 -1.32
C ARG A 130 15.43 -4.94 -2.43
N LEU A 131 14.87 -3.72 -2.48
CA LEU A 131 14.07 -3.27 -3.60
C LEU A 131 14.97 -2.86 -4.76
N ALA A 132 14.71 -3.39 -5.95
CA ALA A 132 15.39 -2.96 -7.16
C ALA A 132 14.99 -1.52 -7.52
N GLU A 133 15.94 -0.73 -7.97
CA GLU A 133 15.69 0.61 -8.47
C GLU A 133 15.20 0.54 -9.91
N GLN A 134 13.93 0.90 -10.14
CA GLN A 134 13.32 0.97 -11.45
C GLN A 134 12.38 2.19 -11.53
N PRO A 135 12.89 3.38 -11.92
CA PRO A 135 12.12 4.63 -11.92
C PRO A 135 10.80 4.58 -12.70
N ILE A 136 10.75 3.76 -13.76
CA ILE A 136 9.53 3.58 -14.56
C ILE A 136 8.41 2.89 -13.77
N LEU A 137 8.74 2.03 -12.80
CA LEU A 137 7.78 1.32 -11.96
C LEU A 137 7.65 1.93 -10.56
N ALA A 138 8.55 2.83 -10.19
CA ALA A 138 8.57 3.47 -8.88
C ALA A 138 7.26 4.18 -8.56
N GLY A 139 6.76 4.00 -7.34
CA GLY A 139 5.49 4.52 -6.87
C GLY A 139 4.25 3.74 -7.32
N LEU A 140 4.35 2.86 -8.33
CA LEU A 140 3.23 2.05 -8.81
C LEU A 140 2.94 0.87 -7.86
N LYS A 141 1.65 0.59 -7.65
CA LYS A 141 1.20 -0.63 -6.96
C LYS A 141 0.93 -1.73 -8.00
N HIS A 142 2.01 -2.15 -8.72
CA HIS A 142 1.96 -3.16 -9.78
C HIS A 142 1.95 -4.59 -9.21
N LEU A 143 1.61 -5.59 -10.02
CA LEU A 143 1.44 -6.99 -9.59
C LEU A 143 2.77 -7.73 -9.30
N ASN A 144 3.91 -7.19 -9.73
CA ASN A 144 5.22 -7.80 -9.47
C ASN A 144 5.65 -7.52 -8.03
N ARG A 145 5.38 -8.44 -7.09
CA ARG A 145 5.60 -8.31 -5.65
C ARG A 145 6.53 -9.38 -5.07
N LEU A 146 7.38 -9.98 -5.89
CA LEU A 146 8.30 -11.03 -5.41
C LEU A 146 9.27 -10.52 -4.35
N GLU A 147 9.76 -9.28 -4.46
CA GLU A 147 10.63 -8.68 -3.44
C GLU A 147 9.96 -8.64 -2.09
N GLN A 148 8.67 -8.22 -2.03
CA GLN A 148 7.90 -8.19 -0.79
C GLN A 148 7.59 -9.60 -0.28
N VAL A 149 7.34 -10.57 -1.16
CA VAL A 149 7.13 -11.98 -0.78
C VAL A 149 8.40 -12.56 -0.17
N LEU A 150 9.56 -12.33 -0.80
CA LEU A 150 10.85 -12.80 -0.31
C LEU A 150 11.20 -12.13 1.04
N ALA A 151 11.05 -10.81 1.13
CA ALA A 151 11.26 -10.08 2.36
C ALA A 151 10.37 -10.60 3.50
N ARG A 152 9.07 -10.82 3.24
CA ARG A 152 8.14 -11.35 4.25
C ARG A 152 8.52 -12.77 4.70
N ALA A 153 9.14 -13.55 3.86
CA ALA A 153 9.58 -14.91 4.19
C ALA A 153 10.82 -14.96 5.12
N GLU A 154 11.49 -13.81 5.33
CA GLU A 154 12.70 -13.75 6.17
C GLU A 154 12.43 -13.94 7.68
N TRP A 155 11.17 -13.78 8.13
CA TRP A 155 10.83 -13.97 9.55
C TRP A 155 9.53 -14.75 9.75
N GLN A 156 9.50 -15.55 10.82
CA GLN A 156 8.34 -16.29 11.28
C GLN A 156 7.92 -15.87 12.70
N ASP A 157 8.80 -15.20 13.43
CA ASP A 157 8.54 -14.76 14.79
C ASP A 157 7.47 -13.66 14.80
N SER A 158 6.38 -13.93 15.53
CA SER A 158 5.23 -13.01 15.66
C SER A 158 5.56 -11.74 16.45
N VAL A 159 6.74 -11.64 17.06
CA VAL A 159 7.21 -10.41 17.71
C VAL A 159 7.40 -9.27 16.70
N PHE A 160 7.66 -9.60 15.43
CA PHE A 160 7.79 -8.65 14.34
C PHE A 160 6.46 -8.52 13.59
N ALA A 161 5.87 -7.34 13.61
CA ALA A 161 4.60 -7.09 12.92
C ALA A 161 4.80 -6.63 11.46
N GLU A 162 5.99 -6.11 11.12
CA GLU A 162 6.32 -5.56 9.81
C GLU A 162 7.83 -5.68 9.57
N GLY A 163 8.27 -5.59 8.31
CA GLY A 163 9.68 -5.59 7.93
C GLY A 163 10.12 -4.25 7.36
N LEU A 164 11.34 -3.80 7.67
CA LEU A 164 11.93 -2.62 7.03
C LEU A 164 12.64 -3.02 5.74
N MET A 165 12.26 -2.42 4.62
CA MET A 165 12.89 -2.62 3.32
C MET A 165 13.75 -1.41 2.93
N ARG A 166 14.92 -1.71 2.38
CA ARG A 166 15.85 -0.75 1.80
C ARG A 166 16.02 -1.06 0.31
N ASP A 167 16.43 -0.08 -0.47
CA ASP A 167 16.79 -0.32 -1.87
C ASP A 167 18.21 -0.91 -2.03
N SER A 168 18.59 -1.14 -3.28
CA SER A 168 19.92 -1.67 -3.65
C SER A 168 21.07 -0.76 -3.21
N SER A 169 20.83 0.54 -3.07
CA SER A 169 21.79 1.54 -2.58
C SER A 169 21.85 1.65 -1.05
N GLY A 170 20.99 0.91 -0.32
CA GLY A 170 20.93 0.90 1.14
C GLY A 170 20.06 1.99 1.75
N ARG A 171 19.34 2.82 0.95
CA ARG A 171 18.42 3.81 1.45
C ARG A 171 17.18 3.14 2.04
N VAL A 172 16.64 3.71 3.10
CA VAL A 172 15.36 3.32 3.69
C VAL A 172 14.23 3.71 2.74
N ILE A 173 13.32 2.78 2.42
CA ILE A 173 12.25 3.02 1.45
C ILE A 173 10.87 2.85 2.08
N GLU A 174 10.52 1.66 2.52
CA GLU A 174 9.17 1.34 3.00
C GLU A 174 9.17 0.08 3.87
N GLY A 175 8.02 -0.33 4.36
CA GLY A 175 7.82 -1.69 4.90
C GLY A 175 7.48 -2.68 3.80
N VAL A 176 7.29 -3.95 4.18
CA VAL A 176 6.89 -4.99 3.23
C VAL A 176 5.49 -4.71 2.67
N PHE A 177 4.59 -4.14 3.48
CA PHE A 177 3.21 -3.79 3.07
C PHE A 177 2.75 -2.39 3.53
N SER A 178 3.69 -1.52 3.93
CA SER A 178 3.40 -0.19 4.47
C SER A 178 4.45 0.83 4.08
N ASN A 179 4.13 2.13 4.17
CA ASN A 179 5.11 3.21 4.04
C ASN A 179 5.63 3.63 5.42
N LEU A 180 6.82 4.23 5.42
CA LEU A 180 7.53 4.66 6.62
C LEU A 180 7.59 6.16 6.71
N PHE A 181 7.49 6.66 7.94
CA PHE A 181 7.76 8.04 8.33
C PHE A 181 8.70 8.08 9.52
N ILE A 182 9.50 9.13 9.60
CA ILE A 182 10.25 9.50 10.78
C ILE A 182 9.91 10.93 11.18
N VAL A 183 10.06 11.23 12.47
CA VAL A 183 10.03 12.60 12.99
C VAL A 183 11.44 12.93 13.46
N ASP A 184 11.97 14.04 13.00
CA ASP A 184 13.25 14.59 13.41
C ASP A 184 13.07 16.09 13.67
N SER A 185 13.34 16.51 14.91
CA SER A 185 13.21 17.92 15.35
C SER A 185 11.84 18.52 14.97
N ALA A 186 10.77 17.78 15.28
CA ALA A 186 9.37 18.08 14.95
C ALA A 186 9.03 18.17 13.45
N ARG A 187 9.94 17.83 12.56
CA ARG A 187 9.69 17.69 11.12
C ARG A 187 9.31 16.26 10.78
N LEU A 188 8.23 16.08 10.05
CA LEU A 188 7.80 14.80 9.51
C LEU A 188 8.52 14.52 8.20
N MET A 189 9.25 13.40 8.12
CA MET A 189 9.99 13.01 6.94
C MET A 189 9.56 11.63 6.44
N THR A 190 9.56 11.43 5.14
CA THR A 190 9.25 10.13 4.51
C THR A 190 10.15 9.92 3.31
N PRO A 191 10.53 8.66 3.00
CA PRO A 191 11.38 8.35 1.86
C PRO A 191 10.84 8.84 0.52
N SER A 192 11.75 9.34 -0.34
CA SER A 192 11.45 9.51 -1.77
C SER A 192 11.18 8.16 -2.42
N LEU A 193 10.14 8.11 -3.24
CA LEU A 193 9.72 6.92 -3.98
C LEU A 193 9.91 7.11 -5.50
N GLU A 194 10.91 7.90 -5.90
CA GLU A 194 11.19 8.17 -7.32
C GLU A 194 11.93 7.03 -8.02
N ARG A 195 12.56 6.14 -7.25
CA ARG A 195 13.38 5.04 -7.80
C ARG A 195 12.76 3.66 -7.57
N CYS A 196 12.06 3.46 -6.47
CA CYS A 196 11.38 2.22 -6.10
C CYS A 196 10.31 2.47 -5.02
N GLY A 197 9.64 1.42 -4.54
CA GLY A 197 8.60 1.50 -3.53
C GLY A 197 7.21 1.84 -4.09
N VAL A 198 6.22 1.92 -3.21
CA VAL A 198 4.81 2.18 -3.55
C VAL A 198 4.35 3.50 -2.95
N ALA A 199 3.79 4.40 -3.76
CA ALA A 199 3.16 5.64 -3.29
C ALA A 199 1.83 5.30 -2.60
N GLY A 200 1.87 5.06 -1.29
CA GLY A 200 0.73 4.62 -0.50
C GLY A 200 -0.35 5.71 -0.38
N VAL A 201 -1.62 5.31 -0.48
CA VAL A 201 -2.74 6.25 -0.32
C VAL A 201 -2.81 6.81 1.11
N MET A 202 -2.52 5.98 2.11
CA MET A 202 -2.41 6.44 3.50
C MET A 202 -1.19 7.34 3.70
N ARG A 203 -0.08 7.12 2.99
CA ARG A 203 1.07 8.02 3.01
C ARG A 203 0.70 9.41 2.47
N GLU A 204 -0.04 9.48 1.38
CA GLU A 204 -0.54 10.75 0.83
C GLU A 204 -1.48 11.43 1.83
N GLU A 205 -2.40 10.68 2.46
CA GLU A 205 -3.31 11.20 3.49
C GLU A 205 -2.56 11.76 4.70
N VAL A 206 -1.58 11.02 5.22
CA VAL A 206 -0.74 11.48 6.36
C VAL A 206 -0.03 12.79 6.02
N LEU A 207 0.56 12.91 4.83
CA LEU A 207 1.23 14.12 4.38
C LEU A 207 0.26 15.31 4.29
N GLU A 208 -0.96 15.07 3.79
CA GLU A 208 -1.98 16.10 3.67
C GLU A 208 -2.45 16.57 5.06
N ARG A 209 -2.80 15.63 5.95
CA ARG A 209 -3.23 15.94 7.33
C ARG A 209 -2.12 16.66 8.12
N ALA A 210 -0.87 16.24 7.96
CA ALA A 210 0.26 16.90 8.61
C ALA A 210 0.36 18.39 8.20
N ARG A 211 0.23 18.69 6.89
CA ARG A 211 0.24 20.08 6.40
C ARG A 211 -0.94 20.89 6.94
N GLN A 212 -2.15 20.33 6.98
CA GLN A 212 -3.36 20.98 7.49
C GLN A 212 -3.23 21.41 8.94
N VAL A 213 -2.46 20.67 9.76
CA VAL A 213 -2.23 20.99 11.17
C VAL A 213 -0.89 21.67 11.45
N GLY A 214 -0.21 22.17 10.39
CA GLY A 214 1.02 22.95 10.49
C GLY A 214 2.27 22.13 10.83
N VAL A 215 2.26 20.81 10.66
CA VAL A 215 3.46 19.98 10.80
C VAL A 215 4.30 20.09 9.52
N SER A 216 5.55 20.55 9.64
CA SER A 216 6.47 20.63 8.49
C SER A 216 6.74 19.23 7.93
N THR A 217 6.61 19.08 6.61
CA THR A 217 6.81 17.78 5.93
C THR A 217 7.97 17.84 4.95
N LEU A 218 8.72 16.73 4.82
CA LEU A 218 9.81 16.58 3.85
C LEU A 218 9.77 15.19 3.22
N VAL A 219 9.80 15.12 1.89
CA VAL A 219 10.03 13.90 1.12
C VAL A 219 11.49 13.94 0.65
N CYS A 220 12.30 12.99 1.07
CA CYS A 220 13.73 12.97 0.78
C CYS A 220 14.29 11.53 0.81
N ASP A 221 15.52 11.36 0.36
CA ASP A 221 16.25 10.11 0.63
C ASP A 221 16.54 10.02 2.13
N LEU A 222 16.27 8.83 2.71
CA LEU A 222 16.54 8.56 4.11
C LEU A 222 17.62 7.47 4.24
N SER A 223 18.65 7.76 5.03
CA SER A 223 19.64 6.76 5.42
C SER A 223 19.17 5.96 6.65
N LEU A 224 19.76 4.77 6.84
CA LEU A 224 19.51 3.99 8.06
C LEU A 224 20.00 4.74 9.31
N GLU A 225 21.06 5.53 9.20
CA GLU A 225 21.57 6.36 10.30
C GLU A 225 20.56 7.44 10.72
N GLN A 226 19.92 8.13 9.75
CA GLN A 226 18.87 9.09 10.04
C GLN A 226 17.66 8.43 10.70
N LEU A 227 17.28 7.23 10.23
CA LEU A 227 16.23 6.45 10.88
C LEU A 227 16.56 6.16 12.34
N HIS A 228 17.78 5.69 12.65
CA HIS A 228 18.20 5.36 14.02
C HIS A 228 18.24 6.58 14.95
N ARG A 229 18.48 7.78 14.42
CA ARG A 229 18.53 9.05 15.17
C ARG A 229 17.18 9.75 15.29
N ALA A 230 16.15 9.27 14.62
CA ALA A 230 14.84 9.91 14.64
C ALA A 230 14.24 9.96 16.05
N ASP A 231 13.44 10.99 16.33
CA ASP A 231 12.70 11.14 17.59
C ASP A 231 11.52 10.17 17.65
N GLU A 232 10.81 9.98 16.51
CA GLU A 232 9.69 9.06 16.37
C GLU A 232 9.79 8.35 15.01
N VAL A 233 9.30 7.11 14.95
CA VAL A 233 9.16 6.34 13.72
C VAL A 233 7.78 5.73 13.68
N PHE A 234 7.13 5.72 12.52
CA PHE A 234 5.87 4.99 12.34
C PHE A 234 5.71 4.45 10.92
N MET A 235 4.87 3.45 10.81
CA MET A 235 4.44 2.84 9.56
C MET A 235 2.98 3.15 9.29
N CYS A 236 2.57 3.18 8.01
CA CYS A 236 1.16 3.38 7.66
C CYS A 236 0.73 2.59 6.43
N ASN A 237 -0.52 2.16 6.42
CA ASN A 237 -1.21 1.67 5.23
C ASN A 237 -2.73 1.90 5.32
N SER A 238 -3.45 1.59 4.24
CA SER A 238 -4.91 1.83 4.14
C SER A 238 -5.78 0.89 4.97
N LEU A 239 -5.24 -0.15 5.58
CA LEU A 239 -6.03 -1.11 6.38
C LEU A 239 -5.97 -0.82 7.88
N TYR A 240 -4.79 -0.51 8.41
CA TYR A 240 -4.59 -0.29 9.84
C TYR A 240 -4.34 1.17 10.23
N GLY A 241 -4.23 2.09 9.27
CA GLY A 241 -3.90 3.48 9.57
C GLY A 241 -2.42 3.66 9.89
N ILE A 242 -2.09 4.03 11.13
CA ILE A 242 -0.72 4.30 11.60
C ILE A 242 -0.36 3.36 12.75
N TRP A 243 0.77 2.67 12.62
CA TRP A 243 1.43 1.94 13.69
C TRP A 243 2.74 2.63 14.09
N PRO A 244 2.89 3.08 15.34
CA PRO A 244 4.18 3.54 15.85
C PRO A 244 5.21 2.41 15.80
N VAL A 245 6.46 2.72 15.49
CA VAL A 245 7.56 1.77 15.58
C VAL A 245 8.27 1.94 16.92
N ARG A 246 8.41 0.85 17.66
CA ARG A 246 9.06 0.83 18.97
C ARG A 246 10.47 0.30 18.96
N GLN A 247 10.79 -0.52 17.96
CA GLN A 247 12.12 -1.13 17.89
C GLN A 247 12.49 -1.56 16.48
N LEU A 248 13.74 -1.33 16.14
CA LEU A 248 14.46 -1.95 15.00
C LEU A 248 15.87 -2.23 15.48
N ASP A 249 16.31 -3.46 15.41
CA ASP A 249 17.60 -3.90 15.96
C ASP A 249 17.79 -3.44 17.43
N ALA A 250 18.87 -2.72 17.73
CA ALA A 250 19.15 -2.14 19.04
C ALA A 250 18.45 -0.79 19.28
N SER A 251 17.90 -0.15 18.25
CA SER A 251 17.26 1.15 18.38
C SER A 251 15.83 1.03 18.91
N VAL A 252 15.49 1.91 19.84
CA VAL A 252 14.17 1.96 20.49
C VAL A 252 13.64 3.39 20.43
N TRP A 253 12.36 3.53 20.07
CA TRP A 253 11.69 4.83 19.99
C TRP A 253 10.47 4.90 20.94
N PRO A 254 10.13 6.09 21.44
CA PRO A 254 8.86 6.32 22.12
C PRO A 254 7.71 6.33 21.10
N VAL A 255 6.50 6.14 21.55
CA VAL A 255 5.32 6.56 20.80
C VAL A 255 5.16 8.06 21.03
N GLY A 256 5.62 8.86 20.07
CA GLY A 256 5.74 10.29 20.25
C GLY A 256 4.46 11.08 19.94
N PRO A 257 4.44 12.39 20.30
CA PRO A 257 3.26 13.24 20.17
C PRO A 257 2.84 13.51 18.73
N VAL A 258 3.78 13.59 17.77
CA VAL A 258 3.46 13.81 16.36
C VAL A 258 2.75 12.59 15.79
N THR A 259 3.26 11.39 16.06
CA THR A 259 2.61 10.12 15.69
C THR A 259 1.20 10.03 16.25
N ARG A 260 0.99 10.35 17.55
CA ARG A 260 -0.33 10.34 18.19
C ARG A 260 -1.28 11.33 17.56
N LYS A 261 -0.83 12.55 17.29
CA LYS A 261 -1.64 13.57 16.63
C LYS A 261 -2.11 13.08 15.24
N LEU A 262 -1.21 12.49 14.45
CA LEU A 262 -1.54 11.98 13.13
C LEU A 262 -2.46 10.74 13.18
N GLN A 263 -2.29 9.86 14.17
CA GLN A 263 -3.21 8.74 14.39
C GLN A 263 -4.65 9.22 14.61
N CYS A 264 -4.87 10.22 15.46
CA CYS A 264 -6.20 10.80 15.68
C CYS A 264 -6.78 11.32 14.37
N LEU A 265 -6.01 12.11 13.60
CA LEU A 265 -6.47 12.73 12.36
C LEU A 265 -6.83 11.72 11.25
N VAL A 266 -6.15 10.58 11.16
CA VAL A 266 -6.48 9.56 10.16
C VAL A 266 -7.58 8.60 10.62
N ASN A 267 -7.78 8.43 11.94
CA ASN A 267 -8.86 7.61 12.48
C ASN A 267 -10.23 8.30 12.33
N ASP A 268 -10.27 9.63 12.34
CA ASP A 268 -11.51 10.40 12.10
C ASP A 268 -12.10 10.16 10.69
N LEU A 269 -11.32 9.63 9.74
CA LEU A 269 -11.81 9.22 8.43
C LEU A 269 -12.83 8.09 8.52
N SER A 270 -12.64 7.15 9.45
CA SER A 270 -13.56 6.02 9.67
C SER A 270 -14.81 6.39 10.46
N SER A 271 -14.85 7.59 11.05
CA SER A 271 -15.96 8.06 11.90
C SER A 271 -16.96 8.94 11.13
N ASN A 272 -16.57 9.44 9.97
CA ASN A 272 -17.38 10.35 9.13
C ASN A 272 -18.02 9.66 7.89
N THR A 273 -17.90 8.34 7.81
CA THR A 273 -18.57 7.46 6.82
C THR A 273 -19.59 6.57 7.54
#